data_3714ec9c8bf303ee4dcbf6882fb818c7
#
_entry.id   3714ec9c8bf303ee4dcbf6882fb818c7
#
_cell.length_a   1.000
_cell.length_b   1.000
_cell.length_c   1.000
_cell.angle_alpha   90.00
_cell.angle_beta   90.00
_cell.angle_gamma   90.00
#
_symmetry.space_group_name_H-M   'P 1'
#
loop_
_entity.id
_entity.type
_entity.pdbx_description
1 polymer ?
#
loop_
_entity_poly.entity_id
_entity_poly.type
_entity_poly.pdbx_seq_one_letter_code
_entity_poly.pdbx_strand_id
1 'polypeptide(L)'
;AGLTYDDVTYRSGADSLCSGRLKLYARDYNPKAGRVVICLHGLTRNSADFEPLMAHLPADHRFIIPDQRGRGRSDYDSEAANYALGVYVQDMLALMAHLGIERATFIGTSMGGLISMLLAAAAPQRVRGIVLNDIGPKLSPEGLERIRGYVGKGKPVTNWADAAENTRLINADAFPGFGPDDWLAFARRTHVEVEGRPVPAYDPAIAAGMAPGSQAVAPPELWDLWAGLKDIPILALRGALSDLLSAETLQRMGDTHPQTRTVTVPDRGHAPLLDEPVALSAIQAFLREQALRP
;
A
#
# COMPACT_ATOMS: atom_id res chain seq x y z
N ALA A 1 -7.76 10.10 -21.39
CA ALA A 1 -6.87 8.93 -21.57
C ALA A 1 -6.06 8.78 -20.28
N GLY A 2 -6.17 7.63 -19.61
CA GLY A 2 -5.40 7.36 -18.41
C GLY A 2 -3.90 7.33 -18.70
N LEU A 3 -3.09 7.56 -17.67
CA LEU A 3 -1.63 7.44 -17.76
C LEU A 3 -1.26 6.01 -18.17
N THR A 4 -0.39 5.89 -19.17
CA THR A 4 0.20 4.61 -19.57
C THR A 4 1.42 4.30 -18.71
N TYR A 5 1.74 3.02 -18.56
CA TYR A 5 2.92 2.56 -17.83
C TYR A 5 3.69 1.51 -18.62
N ASP A 6 4.98 1.45 -18.33
CA ASP A 6 5.84 0.37 -18.78
C ASP A 6 5.87 -0.75 -17.72
N ASP A 7 5.97 -1.99 -18.19
CA ASP A 7 6.17 -3.14 -17.31
C ASP A 7 7.65 -3.23 -16.91
N VAL A 8 7.91 -3.33 -15.62
CA VAL A 8 9.26 -3.52 -15.07
C VAL A 8 9.32 -4.84 -14.33
N THR A 9 10.35 -5.63 -14.60
CA THR A 9 10.67 -6.82 -13.82
C THR A 9 12.05 -6.69 -13.19
N TYR A 10 12.18 -7.14 -11.96
CA TYR A 10 13.42 -7.06 -11.20
C TYR A 10 13.55 -8.28 -10.29
N ARG A 11 14.74 -8.50 -9.75
CA ARG A 11 15.00 -9.59 -8.80
C ARG A 11 14.82 -9.09 -7.38
N SER A 12 14.26 -9.95 -6.52
CA SER A 12 14.09 -9.69 -5.10
C SER A 12 15.41 -9.41 -4.39
N GLY A 13 15.35 -8.82 -3.20
CA GLY A 13 16.51 -8.61 -2.34
C GLY A 13 17.23 -9.92 -2.00
N ALA A 14 18.53 -9.82 -1.66
CA ALA A 14 19.42 -10.98 -1.55
C ALA A 14 19.12 -11.94 -0.39
N ASP A 15 18.32 -11.54 0.58
CA ASP A 15 18.20 -12.23 1.88
C ASP A 15 16.92 -13.05 2.06
N SER A 16 16.25 -13.43 0.98
CA SER A 16 15.18 -14.41 1.11
C SER A 16 15.83 -15.78 1.41
N LEU A 17 15.77 -16.17 2.65
CA LEU A 17 16.20 -17.48 3.11
C LEU A 17 15.55 -18.57 2.24
N CYS A 18 16.32 -19.33 1.53
CA CYS A 18 16.00 -20.60 0.87
C CYS A 18 15.33 -20.61 -0.51
N SER A 19 14.67 -19.57 -0.99
CA SER A 19 13.91 -19.68 -2.26
C SER A 19 14.62 -19.13 -3.51
N GLY A 20 15.86 -18.70 -3.40
CA GLY A 20 16.51 -17.99 -4.49
C GLY A 20 15.86 -16.62 -4.74
N ARG A 21 16.29 -15.95 -5.78
CA ARG A 21 15.75 -14.62 -6.12
C ARG A 21 14.46 -14.75 -6.93
N LEU A 22 13.38 -14.21 -6.36
CA LEU A 22 12.08 -14.12 -7.03
C LEU A 22 12.12 -13.07 -8.16
N LYS A 23 11.32 -13.31 -9.19
CA LYS A 23 11.01 -12.33 -10.22
C LYS A 23 9.85 -11.48 -9.73
N LEU A 24 10.11 -10.20 -9.47
CA LEU A 24 9.13 -9.23 -9.02
C LEU A 24 8.75 -8.27 -10.14
N TYR A 25 7.60 -7.65 -10.01
CA TYR A 25 7.00 -6.80 -11.01
C TYR A 25 6.66 -5.42 -10.46
N ALA A 26 6.77 -4.39 -11.28
CA ALA A 26 6.30 -3.04 -11.01
C ALA A 26 5.76 -2.37 -12.27
N ARG A 27 4.84 -1.41 -12.08
CA ARG A 27 4.43 -0.46 -13.12
C ARG A 27 5.29 0.79 -13.02
N ASP A 28 5.75 1.28 -14.16
CA ASP A 28 6.54 2.52 -14.28
C ASP A 28 5.76 3.53 -15.12
N TYR A 29 5.11 4.47 -14.46
CA TYR A 29 4.37 5.55 -15.10
C TYR A 29 5.31 6.74 -15.32
N ASN A 30 5.31 7.32 -16.52
CA ASN A 30 6.12 8.49 -16.90
C ASN A 30 7.62 8.32 -16.63
N PRO A 31 8.27 7.30 -17.20
CA PRO A 31 9.66 6.95 -16.86
C PRO A 31 10.69 8.02 -17.13
N LYS A 32 10.34 9.07 -17.91
CA LYS A 32 11.23 10.21 -18.22
C LYS A 32 11.15 11.35 -17.21
N ALA A 33 10.16 11.35 -16.32
CA ALA A 33 10.04 12.41 -15.31
C ALA A 33 11.09 12.21 -14.20
N GLY A 34 11.69 13.32 -13.76
CA GLY A 34 12.79 13.27 -12.80
C GLY A 34 12.37 13.11 -11.32
N ARG A 35 11.12 13.41 -11.01
CA ARG A 35 10.59 13.31 -9.62
C ARG A 35 9.91 11.98 -9.42
N VAL A 36 10.49 11.15 -8.57
CA VAL A 36 10.03 9.77 -8.35
C VAL A 36 9.13 9.67 -7.13
N VAL A 37 7.98 9.03 -7.34
CA VAL A 37 7.05 8.61 -6.27
C VAL A 37 6.89 7.10 -6.36
N ILE A 38 7.06 6.40 -5.25
CA ILE A 38 6.84 4.96 -5.14
C ILE A 38 5.55 4.74 -4.36
N CYS A 39 4.58 4.05 -4.96
CA CYS A 39 3.29 3.76 -4.35
C CYS A 39 3.23 2.29 -3.91
N LEU A 40 2.99 2.06 -2.62
CA LEU A 40 2.99 0.73 -2.00
C LEU A 40 1.60 0.35 -1.51
N HIS A 41 1.07 -0.77 -2.02
CA HIS A 41 -0.26 -1.28 -1.72
C HIS A 41 -0.38 -1.97 -0.36
N GLY A 42 -1.61 -2.23 0.06
CA GLY A 42 -1.94 -2.96 1.28
C GLY A 42 -1.76 -4.48 1.17
N LEU A 43 -2.04 -5.17 2.25
CA LEU A 43 -1.71 -6.58 2.49
C LEU A 43 -2.18 -7.54 1.38
N THR A 44 -3.43 -7.40 0.91
CA THR A 44 -4.05 -8.29 -0.09
C THR A 44 -4.25 -7.63 -1.44
N ARG A 45 -3.68 -6.44 -1.63
CA ARG A 45 -3.81 -5.63 -2.84
C ARG A 45 -2.61 -5.84 -3.76
N ASN A 46 -2.55 -5.03 -4.79
CA ASN A 46 -1.50 -5.04 -5.81
C ASN A 46 -1.39 -3.65 -6.45
N SER A 47 -0.56 -3.52 -7.47
CA SER A 47 -0.31 -2.23 -8.15
C SER A 47 -1.56 -1.58 -8.75
N ALA A 48 -2.57 -2.36 -9.11
CA ALA A 48 -3.83 -1.84 -9.64
C ALA A 48 -4.63 -1.01 -8.62
N ASP A 49 -4.34 -1.17 -7.33
CA ASP A 49 -5.01 -0.42 -6.26
C ASP A 49 -4.84 1.10 -6.38
N PHE A 50 -3.80 1.54 -7.09
CA PHE A 50 -3.51 2.96 -7.33
C PHE A 50 -4.06 3.49 -8.67
N GLU A 51 -4.75 2.68 -9.46
CA GLU A 51 -5.36 3.16 -10.72
C GLU A 51 -6.31 4.34 -10.51
N PRO A 52 -7.18 4.35 -9.46
CA PRO A 52 -8.01 5.51 -9.18
C PRO A 52 -7.21 6.79 -8.95
N LEU A 53 -6.09 6.72 -8.22
CA LEU A 53 -5.21 7.85 -7.99
C LEU A 53 -4.50 8.30 -9.28
N MET A 54 -3.96 7.36 -10.05
CA MET A 54 -3.23 7.66 -11.28
C MET A 54 -4.09 8.35 -12.33
N ALA A 55 -5.39 8.14 -12.33
CA ALA A 55 -6.33 8.81 -13.23
C ALA A 55 -6.39 10.34 -13.04
N HIS A 56 -5.94 10.85 -11.90
CA HIS A 56 -6.08 12.25 -11.48
C HIS A 56 -4.75 12.98 -11.27
N LEU A 57 -3.61 12.29 -11.33
CA LEU A 57 -2.32 12.92 -11.10
C LEU A 57 -1.70 13.43 -12.40
N PRO A 58 -0.97 14.56 -12.35
CA PRO A 58 -0.29 15.11 -13.52
C PRO A 58 0.92 14.26 -13.91
N ALA A 59 1.30 14.37 -15.19
CA ALA A 59 2.42 13.61 -15.77
C ALA A 59 3.82 14.21 -15.48
N ASP A 60 3.96 15.03 -14.46
CA ASP A 60 5.23 15.68 -14.09
C ASP A 60 6.07 14.87 -13.08
N HIS A 61 5.50 13.78 -12.58
CA HIS A 61 6.17 12.81 -11.70
C HIS A 61 6.26 11.45 -12.37
N ARG A 62 7.31 10.71 -12.02
CA ARG A 62 7.43 9.28 -12.31
C ARG A 62 6.86 8.49 -11.15
N PHE A 63 5.86 7.65 -11.42
CA PHE A 63 5.25 6.79 -10.40
C PHE A 63 5.67 5.36 -10.62
N ILE A 64 6.33 4.79 -9.63
CA ILE A 64 6.70 3.37 -9.60
C ILE A 64 5.76 2.66 -8.65
N ILE A 65 5.02 1.67 -9.15
CA ILE A 65 4.01 0.96 -8.36
C ILE A 65 4.28 -0.54 -8.44
N PRO A 66 5.02 -1.10 -7.46
CA PRO A 66 5.33 -2.52 -7.43
C PRO A 66 4.16 -3.37 -6.96
N ASP A 67 4.13 -4.61 -7.41
CA ASP A 67 3.46 -5.71 -6.74
C ASP A 67 4.44 -6.34 -5.75
N GLN A 68 4.10 -6.37 -4.47
CA GLN A 68 4.93 -7.06 -3.48
C GLN A 68 4.97 -8.57 -3.79
N ARG A 69 6.02 -9.28 -3.31
CA ARG A 69 6.07 -10.74 -3.45
C ARG A 69 4.76 -11.37 -3.00
N GLY A 70 4.28 -12.36 -3.74
CA GLY A 70 3.01 -13.03 -3.44
C GLY A 70 1.76 -12.27 -3.85
N ARG A 71 1.88 -11.16 -4.59
CA ARG A 71 0.74 -10.38 -5.09
C ARG A 71 0.89 -10.09 -6.58
N GLY A 72 -0.24 -9.98 -7.24
CA GLY A 72 -0.32 -9.53 -8.62
C GLY A 72 0.54 -10.35 -9.58
N ARG A 73 1.43 -9.68 -10.28
CA ARG A 73 2.33 -10.29 -11.27
C ARG A 73 3.71 -10.66 -10.71
N SER A 74 3.96 -10.39 -9.43
CA SER A 74 5.18 -10.85 -8.75
C SER A 74 5.09 -12.32 -8.39
N ASP A 75 6.23 -13.01 -8.36
CA ASP A 75 6.28 -14.41 -7.96
C ASP A 75 5.72 -14.61 -6.56
N TYR A 76 5.07 -15.75 -6.36
CA TYR A 76 4.70 -16.26 -5.04
C TYR A 76 5.91 -16.92 -4.41
N ASP A 77 6.05 -16.78 -3.09
CA ASP A 77 7.15 -17.38 -2.35
C ASP A 77 6.72 -18.73 -1.77
N SER A 78 7.49 -19.78 -2.00
CA SER A 78 7.25 -21.09 -1.41
C SER A 78 7.45 -21.11 0.10
N GLU A 79 8.17 -20.11 0.65
CA GLU A 79 8.43 -19.95 2.08
C GLU A 79 7.55 -18.82 2.64
N ALA A 80 6.44 -19.18 3.28
CA ALA A 80 5.47 -18.21 3.79
C ALA A 80 6.06 -17.24 4.83
N ALA A 81 7.11 -17.63 5.54
CA ALA A 81 7.80 -16.76 6.49
C ALA A 81 8.45 -15.53 5.85
N ASN A 82 8.69 -15.57 4.54
CA ASN A 82 9.23 -14.43 3.79
C ASN A 82 8.17 -13.34 3.50
N TYR A 83 6.91 -13.60 3.74
CA TYR A 83 5.87 -12.57 3.72
C TYR A 83 5.93 -11.74 5.00
N ALA A 84 6.97 -10.93 5.12
CA ALA A 84 7.30 -10.17 6.31
C ALA A 84 7.78 -8.77 5.94
N LEU A 85 7.49 -7.78 6.81
CA LEU A 85 7.78 -6.36 6.54
C LEU A 85 9.26 -6.10 6.22
N GLY A 86 10.18 -6.71 6.94
CA GLY A 86 11.61 -6.55 6.68
C GLY A 86 12.04 -7.08 5.31
N VAL A 87 11.41 -8.14 4.83
CA VAL A 87 11.65 -8.71 3.50
C VAL A 87 11.10 -7.78 2.41
N TYR A 88 9.90 -7.21 2.60
CA TYR A 88 9.35 -6.23 1.67
C TYR A 88 10.23 -4.97 1.57
N VAL A 89 10.80 -4.51 2.68
CA VAL A 89 11.76 -3.39 2.67
C VAL A 89 12.96 -3.72 1.80
N GLN A 90 13.55 -4.91 1.92
CA GLN A 90 14.67 -5.34 1.07
C GLN A 90 14.29 -5.42 -0.40
N ASP A 91 13.08 -5.90 -0.72
CA ASP A 91 12.58 -5.92 -2.09
C ASP A 91 12.43 -4.51 -2.66
N MET A 92 12.00 -3.54 -1.86
CA MET A 92 11.89 -2.15 -2.31
C MET A 92 13.25 -1.49 -2.54
N LEU A 93 14.23 -1.77 -1.71
CA LEU A 93 15.61 -1.32 -1.94
C LEU A 93 16.20 -1.96 -3.21
N ALA A 94 15.89 -3.23 -3.48
CA ALA A 94 16.28 -3.90 -4.72
C ALA A 94 15.63 -3.26 -5.97
N LEU A 95 14.34 -2.88 -5.89
CA LEU A 95 13.65 -2.15 -6.95
C LEU A 95 14.30 -0.79 -7.22
N MET A 96 14.59 -0.04 -6.18
CA MET A 96 15.27 1.26 -6.32
C MET A 96 16.65 1.11 -6.96
N ALA A 97 17.42 0.10 -6.55
CA ALA A 97 18.73 -0.19 -7.15
C ALA A 97 18.58 -0.57 -8.63
N HIS A 98 17.63 -1.42 -8.98
CA HIS A 98 17.37 -1.84 -10.36
C HIS A 98 17.05 -0.67 -11.28
N LEU A 99 16.28 0.30 -10.80
CA LEU A 99 15.87 1.48 -11.57
C LEU A 99 16.82 2.69 -11.44
N GLY A 100 17.90 2.56 -10.67
CA GLY A 100 18.84 3.66 -10.42
C GLY A 100 18.21 4.83 -9.64
N ILE A 101 17.23 4.55 -8.79
CA ILE A 101 16.55 5.55 -7.98
C ILE A 101 17.26 5.67 -6.64
N GLU A 102 17.88 6.83 -6.41
CA GLU A 102 18.57 7.09 -5.15
C GLU A 102 17.62 7.50 -4.03
N ARG A 103 16.61 8.29 -4.37
CA ARG A 103 15.69 8.89 -3.41
C ARG A 103 14.29 9.07 -4.01
N ALA A 104 13.24 8.80 -3.24
CA ALA A 104 11.86 8.94 -3.70
C ALA A 104 10.93 9.43 -2.59
N THR A 105 9.77 9.96 -2.98
CA THR A 105 8.61 10.13 -2.12
C THR A 105 7.81 8.83 -2.13
N PHE A 106 7.29 8.41 -0.98
CA PHE A 106 6.51 7.19 -0.85
C PHE A 106 5.05 7.52 -0.56
N ILE A 107 4.14 6.80 -1.21
CA ILE A 107 2.72 6.77 -0.88
C ILE A 107 2.40 5.34 -0.48
N GLY A 108 2.08 5.12 0.79
CA GLY A 108 1.83 3.77 1.30
C GLY A 108 0.43 3.62 1.89
N THR A 109 -0.32 2.65 1.38
CA THR A 109 -1.63 2.27 1.92
C THR A 109 -1.45 1.11 2.88
N SER A 110 -1.91 1.27 4.12
CA SER A 110 -1.91 0.20 5.12
C SER A 110 -0.52 -0.44 5.27
N MET A 111 -0.34 -1.72 4.97
CA MET A 111 0.98 -2.40 4.95
C MET A 111 2.03 -1.59 4.17
N GLY A 112 1.65 -1.01 3.03
CA GLY A 112 2.55 -0.16 2.24
C GLY A 112 3.06 1.05 3.01
N GLY A 113 2.26 1.61 3.91
CA GLY A 113 2.68 2.68 4.82
C GLY A 113 3.64 2.18 5.90
N LEU A 114 3.43 0.99 6.43
CA LEU A 114 4.37 0.36 7.37
C LEU A 114 5.71 0.08 6.72
N ILE A 115 5.72 -0.43 5.49
CA ILE A 115 6.94 -0.63 4.70
C ILE A 115 7.67 0.71 4.51
N SER A 116 6.94 1.77 4.16
CA SER A 116 7.51 3.11 3.96
C SER A 116 8.17 3.66 5.23
N MET A 117 7.53 3.51 6.39
CA MET A 117 8.09 3.93 7.67
C MET A 117 9.34 3.13 8.04
N LEU A 118 9.32 1.83 7.87
CA LEU A 118 10.46 0.96 8.16
C LEU A 118 11.64 1.23 7.23
N LEU A 119 11.38 1.44 5.93
CA LEU A 119 12.41 1.80 4.97
C LEU A 119 13.04 3.15 5.33
N ALA A 120 12.22 4.14 5.70
CA ALA A 120 12.69 5.45 6.13
C ALA A 120 13.53 5.39 7.41
N ALA A 121 13.18 4.51 8.34
CA ALA A 121 13.98 4.29 9.56
C ALA A 121 15.32 3.63 9.25
N ALA A 122 15.35 2.66 8.33
CA ALA A 122 16.55 1.94 7.95
C ALA A 122 17.47 2.74 7.02
N ALA A 123 16.90 3.55 6.12
CA ALA A 123 17.63 4.27 5.07
C ALA A 123 16.99 5.67 4.84
N PRO A 124 17.05 6.58 5.82
CA PRO A 124 16.36 7.87 5.76
C PRO A 124 16.78 8.73 4.55
N GLN A 125 18.01 8.58 4.09
CA GLN A 125 18.52 9.28 2.91
C GLN A 125 17.82 8.87 1.60
N ARG A 126 17.11 7.75 1.60
CA ARG A 126 16.36 7.24 0.43
C ARG A 126 14.94 7.82 0.32
N VAL A 127 14.47 8.52 1.35
CA VAL A 127 13.08 8.95 1.47
C VAL A 127 12.99 10.48 1.55
N ARG A 128 12.31 11.07 0.57
CA ARG A 128 12.03 12.53 0.54
C ARG A 128 10.87 12.92 1.43
N GLY A 129 9.85 12.11 1.45
CA GLY A 129 8.62 12.32 2.19
C GLY A 129 7.73 11.09 2.10
N ILE A 130 6.73 11.03 2.95
CA ILE A 130 5.80 9.89 3.02
C ILE A 130 4.37 10.38 3.07
N VAL A 131 3.51 9.77 2.26
CA VAL A 131 2.06 9.82 2.42
C VAL A 131 1.62 8.49 3.03
N LEU A 132 1.04 8.54 4.21
CA LEU A 132 0.47 7.38 4.91
C LEU A 132 -1.04 7.36 4.68
N ASN A 133 -1.55 6.31 4.06
CA ASN A 133 -2.97 6.12 3.82
C ASN A 133 -3.55 5.14 4.84
N ASP A 134 -4.23 5.69 5.82
CA ASP A 134 -4.99 5.00 6.87
C ASP A 134 -4.15 3.98 7.67
N ILE A 135 -2.98 4.41 8.08
CA ILE A 135 -2.01 3.63 8.85
C ILE A 135 -1.19 4.55 9.74
N GLY A 136 -0.71 4.05 10.84
CA GLY A 136 0.15 4.78 11.76
C GLY A 136 0.88 3.87 12.74
N PRO A 137 1.54 4.45 13.75
CA PRO A 137 2.36 3.72 14.73
C PRO A 137 1.56 2.80 15.66
N LYS A 138 0.25 2.97 15.73
CA LYS A 138 -0.64 2.14 16.53
C LYS A 138 -1.83 1.72 15.70
N LEU A 139 -2.17 0.43 15.76
CA LEU A 139 -3.29 -0.16 15.04
C LEU A 139 -4.38 -0.56 16.02
N SER A 140 -5.62 -0.24 15.68
CA SER A 140 -6.78 -0.61 16.50
C SER A 140 -7.07 -2.10 16.37
N PRO A 141 -7.36 -2.80 17.49
CA PRO A 141 -7.63 -4.24 17.48
C PRO A 141 -8.79 -4.65 16.58
N GLU A 142 -9.82 -3.83 16.49
CA GLU A 142 -11.03 -4.11 15.71
C GLU A 142 -10.70 -4.28 14.21
N GLY A 143 -9.91 -3.38 13.66
CA GLY A 143 -9.47 -3.45 12.27
C GLY A 143 -8.58 -4.66 12.00
N LEU A 144 -7.67 -4.96 12.92
CA LEU A 144 -6.81 -6.15 12.81
C LEU A 144 -7.63 -7.44 12.83
N GLU A 145 -8.62 -7.53 13.71
CA GLU A 145 -9.49 -8.70 13.78
C GLU A 145 -10.33 -8.88 12.51
N ARG A 146 -10.88 -7.79 11.98
CA ARG A 146 -11.61 -7.82 10.71
C ARG A 146 -10.71 -8.32 9.57
N ILE A 147 -9.48 -7.84 9.48
CA ILE A 147 -8.50 -8.27 8.46
C ILE A 147 -8.19 -9.76 8.61
N ARG A 148 -7.93 -10.24 9.82
CA ARG A 148 -7.72 -11.67 10.10
C ARG A 148 -8.92 -12.51 9.68
N GLY A 149 -10.12 -11.95 9.72
CA GLY A 149 -11.36 -12.63 9.38
C GLY A 149 -11.49 -13.00 7.91
N TYR A 150 -10.84 -12.27 6.99
CA TYR A 150 -10.99 -12.53 5.55
C TYR A 150 -9.71 -12.95 4.81
N VAL A 151 -8.53 -12.60 5.32
CA VAL A 151 -7.27 -12.90 4.62
C VAL A 151 -7.07 -14.40 4.45
N GLY A 152 -6.94 -14.83 3.20
CA GLY A 152 -6.74 -16.24 2.85
C GLY A 152 -7.96 -17.14 3.05
N LYS A 153 -9.13 -16.58 3.39
CA LYS A 153 -10.34 -17.33 3.73
C LYS A 153 -11.48 -17.16 2.74
N GLY A 154 -11.22 -16.56 1.59
CA GLY A 154 -12.23 -16.34 0.54
C GLY A 154 -12.79 -17.65 0.00
N LYS A 155 -14.09 -17.67 -0.26
CA LYS A 155 -14.70 -18.79 -1.01
C LYS A 155 -14.36 -18.64 -2.50
N PRO A 156 -14.09 -19.73 -3.21
CA PRO A 156 -13.94 -19.68 -4.66
C PRO A 156 -15.17 -19.08 -5.32
N VAL A 157 -14.95 -18.21 -6.30
CA VAL A 157 -15.99 -17.60 -7.10
C VAL A 157 -15.89 -18.12 -8.55
N THR A 158 -17.01 -18.14 -9.27
CA THR A 158 -17.07 -18.69 -10.63
C THR A 158 -17.18 -17.62 -11.70
N ASN A 159 -17.56 -16.42 -11.32
CA ASN A 159 -17.77 -15.31 -12.25
C ASN A 159 -17.48 -13.96 -11.58
N TRP A 160 -17.42 -12.92 -12.39
CA TRP A 160 -17.09 -11.57 -11.92
C TRP A 160 -18.20 -10.94 -11.05
N ALA A 161 -19.46 -11.31 -11.23
CA ALA A 161 -20.54 -10.83 -10.37
C ALA A 161 -20.36 -11.33 -8.94
N ASP A 162 -20.00 -12.60 -8.78
CA ASP A 162 -19.72 -13.18 -7.45
C ASP A 162 -18.45 -12.58 -6.84
N ALA A 163 -17.42 -12.31 -7.64
CA ALA A 163 -16.21 -11.62 -7.19
C ALA A 163 -16.54 -10.20 -6.69
N ALA A 164 -17.39 -9.46 -7.40
CA ALA A 164 -17.85 -8.14 -6.99
C ALA A 164 -18.63 -8.21 -5.68
N GLU A 165 -19.51 -9.20 -5.51
CA GLU A 165 -20.29 -9.37 -4.27
C GLU A 165 -19.38 -9.74 -3.09
N ASN A 166 -18.40 -10.63 -3.27
CA ASN A 166 -17.43 -10.94 -2.23
C ASN A 166 -16.61 -9.70 -1.83
N THR A 167 -16.21 -8.90 -2.81
CA THR A 167 -15.49 -7.65 -2.57
C THR A 167 -16.35 -6.68 -1.75
N ARG A 168 -17.65 -6.58 -2.09
CA ARG A 168 -18.59 -5.76 -1.33
C ARG A 168 -18.73 -6.25 0.11
N LEU A 169 -18.92 -7.54 0.32
CA LEU A 169 -19.06 -8.11 1.66
C LEU A 169 -17.86 -7.82 2.58
N ILE A 170 -16.66 -7.79 2.02
CA ILE A 170 -15.44 -7.48 2.78
C ILE A 170 -15.31 -5.98 3.07
N ASN A 171 -15.74 -5.11 2.14
CA ASN A 171 -15.35 -3.70 2.15
C ASN A 171 -16.53 -2.72 2.28
N ALA A 172 -17.79 -3.17 2.34
CA ALA A 172 -18.96 -2.29 2.28
C ALA A 172 -18.95 -1.19 3.34
N ASP A 173 -18.52 -1.50 4.56
CA ASP A 173 -18.49 -0.54 5.67
C ASP A 173 -17.44 0.57 5.44
N ALA A 174 -16.43 0.30 4.64
CA ALA A 174 -15.39 1.27 4.28
C ALA A 174 -15.77 2.20 3.13
N PHE A 175 -16.79 1.84 2.35
CA PHE A 175 -17.19 2.56 1.13
C PHE A 175 -18.70 2.74 1.04
N PRO A 176 -19.31 3.48 2.01
CA PRO A 176 -20.72 3.79 1.92
C PRO A 176 -20.98 4.59 0.63
N GLY A 177 -22.01 4.24 -0.09
CA GLY A 177 -22.37 4.88 -1.34
C GLY A 177 -21.80 4.20 -2.60
N PHE A 178 -20.98 3.17 -2.48
CA PHE A 178 -20.56 2.39 -3.65
C PHE A 178 -21.74 1.61 -4.23
N GLY A 179 -21.88 1.71 -5.55
CA GLY A 179 -22.85 0.94 -6.34
C GLY A 179 -22.24 -0.31 -6.97
N PRO A 180 -23.06 -1.09 -7.73
CA PRO A 180 -22.61 -2.32 -8.37
C PRO A 180 -21.39 -2.15 -9.29
N ASP A 181 -21.33 -1.06 -10.05
CA ASP A 181 -20.22 -0.79 -10.97
C ASP A 181 -18.91 -0.50 -10.22
N ASP A 182 -19.01 0.19 -9.07
CA ASP A 182 -17.85 0.44 -8.22
C ASP A 182 -17.29 -0.86 -7.65
N TRP A 183 -18.16 -1.76 -7.19
CA TRP A 183 -17.75 -3.07 -6.68
C TRP A 183 -17.16 -3.96 -7.75
N LEU A 184 -17.69 -3.93 -8.95
CA LEU A 184 -17.12 -4.67 -10.09
C LEU A 184 -15.73 -4.12 -10.45
N ALA A 185 -15.58 -2.81 -10.52
CA ALA A 185 -14.28 -2.16 -10.77
C ALA A 185 -13.26 -2.51 -9.68
N PHE A 186 -13.69 -2.54 -8.42
CA PHE A 186 -12.86 -2.93 -7.28
C PHE A 186 -12.44 -4.40 -7.38
N ALA A 187 -13.39 -5.29 -7.68
CA ALA A 187 -13.08 -6.71 -7.87
C ALA A 187 -12.07 -6.93 -9.00
N ARG A 188 -12.18 -6.20 -10.11
CA ARG A 188 -11.24 -6.30 -11.23
C ARG A 188 -9.83 -5.86 -10.88
N ARG A 189 -9.65 -4.97 -9.93
CA ARG A 189 -8.33 -4.59 -9.40
C ARG A 189 -7.74 -5.60 -8.43
N THR A 190 -8.57 -6.39 -7.75
CA THR A 190 -8.14 -7.31 -6.68
C THR A 190 -8.12 -8.79 -7.11
N HIS A 191 -8.59 -9.09 -8.30
CA HIS A 191 -8.65 -10.44 -8.84
C HIS A 191 -7.96 -10.53 -10.20
N VAL A 192 -7.49 -11.71 -10.53
CA VAL A 192 -7.01 -12.10 -11.87
C VAL A 192 -7.86 -13.25 -12.39
N GLU A 193 -8.00 -13.33 -13.69
CA GLU A 193 -8.70 -14.45 -14.32
C GLU A 193 -7.75 -15.64 -14.51
N VAL A 194 -8.12 -16.77 -13.94
CA VAL A 194 -7.41 -18.05 -14.08
C VAL A 194 -8.42 -19.08 -14.58
N GLU A 195 -8.17 -19.66 -15.75
CA GLU A 195 -9.06 -20.66 -16.38
C GLU A 195 -10.53 -20.19 -16.44
N GLY A 196 -10.74 -18.91 -16.80
CA GLY A 196 -12.06 -18.31 -16.94
C GLY A 196 -12.74 -17.94 -15.62
N ARG A 197 -12.06 -18.03 -14.48
CA ARG A 197 -12.61 -17.69 -13.17
C ARG A 197 -11.81 -16.57 -12.49
N PRO A 198 -12.46 -15.63 -11.83
CA PRO A 198 -11.77 -14.66 -11.00
C PRO A 198 -11.15 -15.34 -9.78
N VAL A 199 -9.87 -15.04 -9.52
CA VAL A 199 -9.13 -15.55 -8.37
C VAL A 199 -8.50 -14.34 -7.66
N PRO A 200 -8.54 -14.26 -6.32
CA PRO A 200 -7.83 -13.20 -5.59
C PRO A 200 -6.36 -13.14 -6.02
N ALA A 201 -5.88 -11.94 -6.32
CA ALA A 201 -4.54 -11.72 -6.87
C ALA A 201 -3.47 -11.69 -5.78
N TYR A 202 -3.55 -12.56 -4.80
CA TYR A 202 -2.54 -12.72 -3.76
C TYR A 202 -2.43 -14.18 -3.30
N ASP A 203 -1.27 -14.54 -2.79
CA ASP A 203 -1.01 -15.89 -2.25
C ASP A 203 -1.75 -16.07 -0.91
N PRO A 204 -2.65 -17.08 -0.80
CA PRO A 204 -3.34 -17.36 0.47
C PRO A 204 -2.39 -17.65 1.65
N ALA A 205 -1.16 -18.09 1.38
CA ALA A 205 -0.14 -18.34 2.40
C ALA A 205 0.27 -17.08 3.18
N ILE A 206 -0.05 -15.89 2.68
CA ILE A 206 0.11 -14.63 3.41
C ILE A 206 -0.64 -14.64 4.75
N ALA A 207 -1.75 -15.37 4.83
CA ALA A 207 -2.53 -15.54 6.06
C ALA A 207 -1.72 -16.16 7.21
N ALA A 208 -0.66 -16.89 6.94
CA ALA A 208 0.19 -17.48 7.98
C ALA A 208 0.82 -16.42 8.88
N GLY A 209 1.15 -15.25 8.34
CA GLY A 209 1.66 -14.11 9.09
C GLY A 209 0.63 -13.44 10.02
N MET A 210 -0.65 -13.76 9.86
CA MET A 210 -1.76 -13.22 10.68
C MET A 210 -2.12 -14.14 11.86
N ALA A 211 -1.46 -15.30 12.00
CA ALA A 211 -1.71 -16.22 13.09
C ALA A 211 -1.38 -15.58 14.46
N PRO A 212 -2.08 -15.95 15.53
CA PRO A 212 -1.75 -15.47 16.87
C PRO A 212 -0.27 -15.71 17.22
N GLY A 213 0.42 -14.67 17.67
CA GLY A 213 1.86 -14.75 17.99
C GLY A 213 2.81 -14.52 16.81
N SER A 214 2.32 -14.35 15.59
CA SER A 214 3.16 -13.99 14.45
C SER A 214 3.57 -12.52 14.51
N GLN A 215 4.86 -12.24 14.32
CA GLN A 215 5.39 -10.87 14.23
C GLN A 215 5.25 -10.24 12.82
N ALA A 216 4.73 -11.00 11.85
CA ALA A 216 4.72 -10.57 10.45
C ALA A 216 3.71 -9.44 10.16
N VAL A 217 2.73 -9.19 11.03
CA VAL A 217 1.61 -8.27 10.81
C VAL A 217 1.80 -6.97 11.54
N ALA A 218 2.73 -6.46 11.96
CA ALA A 218 2.99 -5.23 12.67
C ALA A 218 3.23 -5.44 14.18
N PRO A 219 4.31 -4.91 14.70
CA PRO A 219 4.45 -4.77 16.13
C PRO A 219 3.29 -3.94 16.70
N PRO A 220 2.89 -4.17 17.97
CA PRO A 220 1.73 -3.52 18.57
C PRO A 220 1.77 -1.99 18.51
N GLU A 221 2.93 -1.39 18.70
CA GLU A 221 3.13 0.06 18.65
C GLU A 221 4.53 0.42 18.13
N LEU A 222 4.58 1.47 17.27
CA LEU A 222 5.81 1.94 16.61
C LEU A 222 6.13 3.40 16.95
N TRP A 223 5.77 3.87 18.15
CA TRP A 223 5.98 5.29 18.52
C TRP A 223 7.44 5.69 18.57
N ASP A 224 8.35 4.81 18.95
CA ASP A 224 9.79 5.08 18.94
C ASP A 224 10.32 5.22 17.50
N LEU A 225 9.85 4.37 16.59
CA LEU A 225 10.16 4.50 15.17
C LEU A 225 9.62 5.83 14.63
N TRP A 226 8.36 6.16 14.96
CA TRP A 226 7.73 7.42 14.56
C TRP A 226 8.54 8.64 15.00
N ALA A 227 9.01 8.66 16.23
CA ALA A 227 9.88 9.72 16.75
C ALA A 227 11.18 9.86 15.95
N GLY A 228 11.72 8.75 15.45
CA GLY A 228 12.91 8.74 14.60
C GLY A 228 12.71 9.31 13.20
N LEU A 229 11.45 9.47 12.74
CA LEU A 229 11.12 10.02 11.42
C LEU A 229 10.91 11.55 11.40
N LYS A 230 11.22 12.26 12.48
CA LYS A 230 10.91 13.69 12.69
C LYS A 230 11.40 14.63 11.58
N ASP A 231 12.46 14.26 10.86
CA ASP A 231 13.06 15.07 9.81
C ASP A 231 12.47 14.79 8.42
N ILE A 232 11.59 13.82 8.30
CA ILE A 232 10.94 13.44 7.05
C ILE A 232 9.53 14.05 7.00
N PRO A 233 9.19 14.84 5.97
CA PRO A 233 7.83 15.34 5.80
C PRO A 233 6.83 14.20 5.62
N ILE A 234 5.72 14.27 6.34
CA ILE A 234 4.68 13.23 6.30
C ILE A 234 3.30 13.87 6.11
N LEU A 235 2.51 13.30 5.19
CA LEU A 235 1.08 13.51 5.11
C LEU A 235 0.38 12.24 5.60
N ALA A 236 -0.36 12.34 6.70
CA ALA A 236 -1.11 11.22 7.25
C ALA A 236 -2.61 11.39 6.97
N LEU A 237 -3.16 10.48 6.17
CA LEU A 237 -4.58 10.43 5.82
C LEU A 237 -5.28 9.36 6.65
N ARG A 238 -6.46 9.68 7.17
CA ARG A 238 -7.33 8.74 7.87
C ARG A 238 -8.71 8.72 7.24
N GLY A 239 -9.26 7.54 6.97
CA GLY A 239 -10.68 7.42 6.68
C GLY A 239 -11.51 7.73 7.92
N ALA A 240 -12.51 8.61 7.82
CA ALA A 240 -13.34 9.02 8.95
C ALA A 240 -14.02 7.84 9.67
N LEU A 241 -14.26 6.74 8.93
CA LEU A 241 -14.89 5.51 9.41
C LEU A 241 -13.87 4.40 9.69
N SER A 242 -12.58 4.69 9.69
CA SER A 242 -11.54 3.67 9.87
C SER A 242 -11.67 2.94 11.19
N ASP A 243 -11.59 1.62 11.12
CA ASP A 243 -11.52 0.72 12.27
C ASP A 243 -10.09 0.29 12.60
N LEU A 244 -9.11 0.75 11.81
CA LEU A 244 -7.70 0.40 11.99
C LEU A 244 -6.85 1.56 12.53
N LEU A 245 -7.03 2.75 12.01
CA LEU A 245 -6.39 3.98 12.48
C LEU A 245 -7.41 4.83 13.23
N SER A 246 -7.24 4.98 14.55
CA SER A 246 -8.14 5.81 15.35
C SER A 246 -7.89 7.31 15.17
N ALA A 247 -8.92 8.13 15.43
CA ALA A 247 -8.78 9.58 15.43
C ALA A 247 -7.75 10.06 16.47
N GLU A 248 -7.69 9.40 17.63
CA GLU A 248 -6.72 9.71 18.68
C GLU A 248 -5.29 9.41 18.24
N THR A 249 -5.08 8.29 17.56
CA THR A 249 -3.75 7.97 16.99
C THR A 249 -3.33 8.99 15.95
N LEU A 250 -4.22 9.39 15.05
CA LEU A 250 -3.93 10.42 14.06
C LEU A 250 -3.57 11.75 14.73
N GLN A 251 -4.33 12.15 15.76
CA GLN A 251 -4.05 13.36 16.53
C GLN A 251 -2.66 13.30 17.16
N ARG A 252 -2.32 12.20 17.81
CA ARG A 252 -0.99 12.00 18.42
C ARG A 252 0.14 12.02 17.38
N MET A 253 -0.10 11.46 16.20
CA MET A 253 0.86 11.53 15.09
C MET A 253 1.19 12.98 14.74
N GLY A 254 0.18 13.83 14.57
CA GLY A 254 0.36 15.25 14.29
C GLY A 254 1.02 16.02 15.44
N ASP A 255 0.65 15.72 16.68
CA ASP A 255 1.16 16.42 17.86
C ASP A 255 2.63 16.08 18.16
N THR A 256 3.07 14.88 17.79
CA THR A 256 4.42 14.37 18.15
C THR A 256 5.42 14.40 17.01
N HIS A 257 5.01 14.79 15.80
CA HIS A 257 5.89 14.85 14.64
C HIS A 257 5.80 16.25 13.97
N PRO A 258 6.88 17.05 14.00
CA PRO A 258 6.82 18.48 13.64
C PRO A 258 6.54 18.75 12.16
N GLN A 259 6.77 17.77 11.28
CA GLN A 259 6.56 17.89 9.84
C GLN A 259 5.40 17.01 9.33
N THR A 260 4.49 16.62 10.22
CA THR A 260 3.29 15.86 9.85
C THR A 260 2.09 16.76 9.67
N ARG A 261 1.44 16.64 8.52
CA ARG A 261 0.09 17.15 8.27
C ARG A 261 -0.89 15.99 8.34
N THR A 262 -2.00 16.17 9.03
CA THR A 262 -3.06 15.15 9.16
C THR A 262 -4.30 15.59 8.40
N VAL A 263 -4.96 14.65 7.73
CA VAL A 263 -6.20 14.87 6.97
C VAL A 263 -7.15 13.70 7.21
N THR A 264 -8.41 14.01 7.49
CA THR A 264 -9.47 13.01 7.59
C THR A 264 -10.30 13.01 6.30
N VAL A 265 -10.46 11.84 5.71
CA VAL A 265 -11.21 11.63 4.47
C VAL A 265 -12.64 11.22 4.82
N PRO A 266 -13.66 12.04 4.49
CA PRO A 266 -15.05 11.73 4.80
C PRO A 266 -15.53 10.47 4.09
N ASP A 267 -16.50 9.78 4.70
CA ASP A 267 -17.21 8.64 4.11
C ASP A 267 -16.29 7.52 3.60
N ARG A 268 -15.15 7.31 4.26
CA ARG A 268 -14.21 6.22 3.98
C ARG A 268 -13.78 5.54 5.27
N GLY A 269 -13.75 4.21 5.22
CA GLY A 269 -13.09 3.38 6.23
C GLY A 269 -11.66 3.02 5.84
N HIS A 270 -11.20 1.87 6.27
CA HIS A 270 -9.88 1.35 5.93
C HIS A 270 -9.93 0.59 4.59
N ALA A 271 -9.35 1.13 3.53
CA ALA A 271 -8.65 2.39 3.42
C ALA A 271 -9.19 3.20 2.24
N PRO A 272 -9.09 4.53 2.27
CA PRO A 272 -9.39 5.36 1.10
C PRO A 272 -8.68 4.88 -0.16
N LEU A 273 -9.29 5.09 -1.32
CA LEU A 273 -8.68 4.77 -2.63
C LEU A 273 -7.79 5.90 -3.15
N LEU A 274 -7.78 7.05 -2.47
CA LEU A 274 -7.00 8.26 -2.75
C LEU A 274 -7.47 9.08 -3.95
N ASP A 275 -8.58 8.69 -4.58
CA ASP A 275 -9.28 9.49 -5.60
C ASP A 275 -10.38 10.39 -5.01
N GLU A 276 -10.65 10.25 -3.72
CA GLU A 276 -11.55 11.15 -3.01
C GLU A 276 -11.04 12.59 -3.09
N PRO A 277 -11.91 13.60 -3.31
CA PRO A 277 -11.45 14.98 -3.51
C PRO A 277 -10.55 15.53 -2.40
N VAL A 278 -10.86 15.20 -1.14
CA VAL A 278 -10.06 15.62 0.02
C VAL A 278 -8.68 14.97 0.01
N ALA A 279 -8.61 13.67 -0.22
CA ALA A 279 -7.36 12.92 -0.29
C ALA A 279 -6.51 13.38 -1.48
N LEU A 280 -7.12 13.47 -2.65
CA LEU A 280 -6.44 13.88 -3.88
C LEU A 280 -5.85 15.28 -3.76
N SER A 281 -6.62 16.25 -3.25
CA SER A 281 -6.17 17.62 -3.03
C SER A 281 -4.98 17.67 -2.06
N ALA A 282 -5.03 16.92 -0.97
CA ALA A 282 -3.93 16.85 0.01
C ALA A 282 -2.66 16.24 -0.58
N ILE A 283 -2.79 15.17 -1.37
CA ILE A 283 -1.65 14.51 -2.03
C ILE A 283 -1.03 15.44 -3.07
N GLN A 284 -1.83 16.09 -3.90
CA GLN A 284 -1.33 17.04 -4.91
C GLN A 284 -0.58 18.20 -4.25
N ALA A 285 -1.10 18.76 -3.16
CA ALA A 285 -0.41 19.82 -2.40
C ALA A 285 0.91 19.30 -1.83
N PHE A 286 0.91 18.12 -1.22
CA PHE A 286 2.12 17.51 -0.67
C PHE A 286 3.20 17.29 -1.73
N LEU A 287 2.84 16.74 -2.90
CA LEU A 287 3.79 16.51 -3.98
C LEU A 287 4.37 17.83 -4.52
N ARG A 288 3.56 18.89 -4.64
CA ARG A 288 4.06 20.22 -5.02
C ARG A 288 5.06 20.77 -4.01
N GLU A 289 4.79 20.65 -2.73
CA GLU A 289 5.69 21.08 -1.67
C GLU A 289 7.01 20.30 -1.68
N GLN A 290 6.95 18.99 -1.88
CA GLN A 290 8.16 18.16 -2.02
C GLN A 290 9.00 18.56 -3.23
N ALA A 291 8.38 18.99 -4.31
CA ALA A 291 9.06 19.44 -5.53
C ALA A 291 9.89 20.72 -5.33
N LEU A 292 9.53 21.55 -4.34
CA LEU A 292 10.21 22.79 -4.02
C LEU A 292 11.37 22.61 -3.03
N ARG A 293 11.52 21.44 -2.44
CA ARG A 293 12.61 21.11 -1.51
C ARG A 293 13.84 20.61 -2.28
N PRO A 294 15.05 21.00 -1.87
CA PRO A 294 16.29 20.54 -2.49
C PRO A 294 16.55 19.03 -2.32
#